data_85ad06fc5233516ce72fcb007035887a
#
_entry.id   85ad06fc5233516ce72fcb007035887a
#
_cell.length_a   1.000
_cell.length_b   1.000
_cell.length_c   1.000
_cell.angle_alpha   90.00
_cell.angle_beta   90.00
_cell.angle_gamma   90.00
#
_symmetry.space_group_name_H-M   'P 1'
#
loop_
_entity.id
_entity.type
_entity.pdbx_description
1 polymer ?
#
loop_
_entity_poly.entity_id
_entity_poly.type
_entity_poly.pdbx_seq_one_letter_code
_entity_poly.pdbx_strand_id
1 'polypeptide(L)'
;MKIKILLVFLSLLLSFEIIADESEDGSNEEEAKEESKKDDRELISEFVEEFIFYEGLLKSYQDPENGNTYLELSDEDISKEFIYFAHIINGTVEAGLFKGSHIDQAVIKFEKQFNSLNLIRVNTGFYFDPNSELSRQSQNNISDSVIENIEITHKNDDETTYLIDITKLLKSDNLTKLKSEPRDYDSDSFQVGSLSRSKTAISKIYNYPKNTDFEVDYVFSNPASYESLRNTSVKLRYTFLEMPQDNGFEIRFEDPRIGYFTDRVTDLSSTEITPYRDLVQK
;
A
#
# COMPACT_ATOMS: atom_id res chain seq x y z
N MET A 1 4.04 38.04 -46.86
CA MET A 1 2.70 38.61 -46.67
C MET A 1 2.41 38.61 -45.19
N LYS A 2 2.40 39.74 -44.54
CA LYS A 2 2.32 39.95 -43.06
C LYS A 2 0.83 40.06 -42.69
N ILE A 3 0.33 39.28 -41.74
CA ILE A 3 -0.93 39.56 -41.06
C ILE A 3 -0.68 39.67 -39.56
N LYS A 4 -0.93 40.88 -39.08
CA LYS A 4 -0.93 41.25 -37.66
C LYS A 4 -2.29 40.91 -37.07
N ILE A 5 -2.32 40.21 -35.94
CA ILE A 5 -3.53 40.02 -35.14
C ILE A 5 -3.44 40.98 -33.94
N LEU A 6 -4.46 41.82 -33.86
CA LEU A 6 -4.68 42.90 -32.91
C LEU A 6 -5.31 42.36 -31.63
N LEU A 7 -4.66 42.61 -30.48
CA LEU A 7 -5.20 42.35 -29.15
C LEU A 7 -6.17 43.48 -28.77
N VAL A 8 -7.41 43.16 -28.47
CA VAL A 8 -8.38 44.10 -27.87
C VAL A 8 -8.60 43.70 -26.42
N PHE A 9 -8.07 44.53 -25.52
CA PHE A 9 -8.41 44.53 -24.08
C PHE A 9 -9.71 45.34 -23.92
N LEU A 10 -10.76 44.73 -23.39
CA LEU A 10 -11.95 45.43 -22.96
C LEU A 10 -12.04 45.33 -21.43
N SER A 11 -11.66 46.45 -20.76
CA SER A 11 -11.83 46.67 -19.34
C SER A 11 -13.26 47.17 -19.06
N LEU A 12 -14.04 46.39 -18.29
CA LEU A 12 -15.34 46.84 -17.79
C LEU A 12 -15.18 47.26 -16.33
N LEU A 13 -15.17 48.54 -16.09
CA LEU A 13 -15.29 49.19 -14.78
C LEU A 13 -16.79 49.29 -14.47
N LEU A 14 -17.26 48.61 -13.45
CA LEU A 14 -18.56 48.83 -12.81
C LEU A 14 -18.34 49.60 -11.51
N SER A 15 -18.74 50.86 -11.52
CA SER A 15 -18.85 51.72 -10.37
C SER A 15 -20.05 51.31 -9.51
N PHE A 16 -19.86 51.07 -8.23
CA PHE A 16 -20.93 50.97 -7.24
C PHE A 16 -21.04 52.28 -6.51
N GLU A 17 -22.21 52.93 -6.64
CA GLU A 17 -22.59 54.08 -5.84
C GLU A 17 -23.03 53.61 -4.45
N ILE A 18 -22.45 54.28 -3.44
CA ILE A 18 -22.84 54.12 -2.01
C ILE A 18 -23.99 55.09 -1.77
N ILE A 19 -25.17 54.58 -1.44
CA ILE A 19 -26.26 55.33 -0.82
C ILE A 19 -26.22 55.00 0.66
N ALA A 20 -25.88 56.00 1.48
CA ALA A 20 -26.05 55.94 2.92
C ALA A 20 -27.51 56.38 3.22
N ASP A 21 -28.24 55.59 3.96
CA ASP A 21 -29.42 56.02 4.66
C ASP A 21 -29.34 55.49 6.10
N GLU A 22 -29.41 56.42 7.04
CA GLU A 22 -29.47 56.17 8.50
C GLU A 22 -30.91 55.89 8.91
N SER A 23 -31.13 54.80 9.64
CA SER A 23 -32.05 54.79 10.76
C SER A 23 -32.02 53.46 11.56
N GLU A 24 -31.62 53.59 12.80
CA GLU A 24 -32.11 53.03 14.07
C GLU A 24 -32.46 51.53 14.21
N ASP A 25 -31.66 50.90 15.11
CA ASP A 25 -32.08 50.10 16.27
C ASP A 25 -32.84 48.79 16.02
N GLY A 26 -32.20 47.69 16.41
CA GLY A 26 -32.81 46.39 16.50
C GLY A 26 -31.78 45.28 16.68
N SER A 27 -31.34 45.10 17.93
CA SER A 27 -30.57 43.93 18.36
C SER A 27 -31.22 42.62 17.93
N ASN A 28 -30.56 41.89 17.05
CA ASN A 28 -30.72 40.42 16.95
C ASN A 28 -29.33 39.84 16.63
N GLU A 29 -28.73 39.27 17.67
CA GLU A 29 -27.67 38.34 17.58
C GLU A 29 -28.21 37.08 16.88
N GLU A 30 -28.10 37.00 15.57
CA GLU A 30 -28.16 35.73 14.86
C GLU A 30 -26.81 35.02 15.10
N GLU A 31 -26.79 34.16 16.13
CA GLU A 31 -25.85 33.07 16.24
C GLU A 31 -25.89 32.31 14.91
N ALA A 32 -24.90 32.53 14.07
CA ALA A 32 -24.60 31.65 12.96
C ALA A 32 -24.21 30.29 13.54
N LYS A 33 -25.21 29.42 13.70
CA LYS A 33 -25.00 27.98 13.87
C LYS A 33 -24.27 27.53 12.60
N GLU A 34 -22.95 27.36 12.69
CA GLU A 34 -22.25 26.44 11.85
C GLU A 34 -22.88 25.06 12.13
N GLU A 35 -23.87 24.70 11.35
CA GLU A 35 -24.27 23.31 11.18
C GLU A 35 -23.04 22.61 10.56
N SER A 36 -22.21 22.00 11.43
CA SER A 36 -21.29 20.97 10.99
C SER A 36 -22.14 19.97 10.22
N LYS A 37 -21.94 19.86 8.92
CA LYS A 37 -22.48 18.76 8.12
C LYS A 37 -21.97 17.49 8.79
N LYS A 38 -22.83 16.87 9.60
CA LYS A 38 -22.61 15.52 10.11
C LYS A 38 -22.40 14.67 8.86
N ASP A 39 -21.24 14.09 8.74
CA ASP A 39 -20.95 13.14 7.66
C ASP A 39 -21.92 11.98 7.87
N ASP A 40 -22.92 11.82 7.01
CA ASP A 40 -23.96 10.79 7.09
C ASP A 40 -23.39 9.38 6.77
N ARG A 41 -22.07 9.19 6.91
CA ARG A 41 -21.43 7.89 6.72
C ARG A 41 -21.77 6.97 7.89
N GLU A 42 -22.22 5.78 7.55
CA GLU A 42 -22.42 4.68 8.48
C GLU A 42 -21.14 4.42 9.27
N LEU A 43 -21.27 4.13 10.57
CA LEU A 43 -20.12 3.82 11.42
C LEU A 43 -19.51 2.46 11.08
N ILE A 44 -18.23 2.29 11.34
CA ILE A 44 -17.54 1.00 11.14
C ILE A 44 -18.31 -0.14 11.80
N SER A 45 -18.75 0.04 13.07
CA SER A 45 -19.45 -0.99 13.85
C SER A 45 -20.78 -1.44 13.23
N GLU A 46 -21.50 -0.52 12.61
CA GLU A 46 -22.76 -0.80 11.93
C GLU A 46 -22.51 -1.53 10.60
N PHE A 47 -21.56 -1.04 9.82
CA PHE A 47 -21.23 -1.61 8.53
C PHE A 47 -20.71 -3.05 8.61
N VAL A 48 -19.90 -3.39 9.63
CA VAL A 48 -19.29 -4.73 9.76
C VAL A 48 -20.08 -5.68 10.67
N GLU A 49 -21.31 -5.34 11.10
CA GLU A 49 -22.08 -6.11 12.08
C GLU A 49 -22.25 -7.58 11.69
N GLU A 50 -22.46 -7.86 10.40
CA GLU A 50 -22.66 -9.22 9.87
C GLU A 50 -21.37 -9.86 9.32
N PHE A 51 -20.22 -9.18 9.41
CA PHE A 51 -18.97 -9.67 8.85
C PHE A 51 -18.23 -10.60 9.80
N ILE A 52 -17.42 -11.49 9.24
CA ILE A 52 -16.54 -12.35 10.03
C ILE A 52 -15.36 -11.50 10.50
N PHE A 53 -15.23 -11.34 11.81
CA PHE A 53 -14.15 -10.59 12.44
C PHE A 53 -12.94 -11.47 12.72
N TYR A 54 -11.74 -10.98 12.41
CA TYR A 54 -10.45 -11.60 12.69
C TYR A 54 -9.61 -10.66 13.54
N GLU A 55 -9.50 -10.94 14.85
CA GLU A 55 -8.69 -10.17 15.79
C GLU A 55 -7.22 -10.56 15.68
N GLY A 56 -6.29 -9.57 15.66
CA GLY A 56 -4.85 -9.78 15.61
C GLY A 56 -4.07 -8.51 15.30
N LEU A 57 -2.91 -8.66 14.64
CA LEU A 57 -2.01 -7.55 14.33
C LEU A 57 -2.69 -6.46 13.49
N LEU A 58 -3.36 -6.86 12.42
CA LEU A 58 -4.19 -5.99 11.58
C LEU A 58 -5.61 -6.48 11.68
N LYS A 59 -6.46 -5.78 12.43
CA LYS A 59 -7.87 -6.13 12.56
C LYS A 59 -8.51 -6.21 11.19
N SER A 60 -9.14 -7.34 10.90
CA SER A 60 -9.66 -7.64 9.56
C SER A 60 -11.09 -8.13 9.64
N TYR A 61 -11.87 -7.79 8.62
CA TYR A 61 -13.24 -8.23 8.46
C TYR A 61 -13.43 -8.85 7.08
N GLN A 62 -14.24 -9.90 6.99
CA GLN A 62 -14.59 -10.51 5.70
C GLN A 62 -16.10 -10.64 5.59
N ASP A 63 -16.66 -10.09 4.53
CA ASP A 63 -18.06 -10.25 4.19
C ASP A 63 -18.32 -11.74 3.80
N PRO A 64 -19.18 -12.47 4.53
CA PRO A 64 -19.44 -13.87 4.27
C PRO A 64 -20.19 -14.13 2.97
N GLU A 65 -20.87 -13.14 2.38
CA GLU A 65 -21.66 -13.30 1.17
C GLU A 65 -20.79 -13.24 -0.09
N ASN A 66 -19.81 -12.32 -0.14
CA ASN A 66 -19.05 -12.05 -1.36
C ASN A 66 -17.53 -12.20 -1.20
N GLY A 67 -17.03 -12.36 0.05
CA GLY A 67 -15.62 -12.52 0.38
C GLY A 67 -14.79 -11.24 0.32
N ASN A 68 -15.44 -10.07 0.24
CA ASN A 68 -14.75 -8.80 0.34
C ASN A 68 -14.07 -8.68 1.71
N THR A 69 -12.87 -8.12 1.70
CA THR A 69 -12.00 -8.10 2.87
C THR A 69 -11.59 -6.68 3.19
N TYR A 70 -11.75 -6.32 4.46
CA TYR A 70 -11.50 -4.98 4.96
C TYR A 70 -10.46 -5.01 6.07
N LEU A 71 -9.68 -3.94 6.18
CA LEU A 71 -8.78 -3.67 7.32
C LEU A 71 -9.30 -2.49 8.12
N GLU A 72 -9.28 -2.64 9.44
CA GLU A 72 -9.45 -1.56 10.39
C GLU A 72 -8.07 -1.13 10.90
N LEU A 73 -7.73 0.13 10.68
CA LEU A 73 -6.46 0.74 11.06
C LEU A 73 -6.72 1.96 11.95
N SER A 74 -6.02 2.02 13.07
CA SER A 74 -6.04 3.18 13.98
C SER A 74 -4.98 4.21 13.59
N ASP A 75 -5.07 5.42 14.15
CA ASP A 75 -4.00 6.43 14.02
C ASP A 75 -2.64 5.92 14.50
N GLU A 76 -2.61 4.96 15.46
CA GLU A 76 -1.39 4.32 15.94
C GLU A 76 -0.76 3.38 14.89
N ASP A 77 -1.58 2.83 13.98
CA ASP A 77 -1.12 1.95 12.90
C ASP A 77 -0.63 2.75 11.68
N ILE A 78 -1.06 4.01 11.59
CA ILE A 78 -0.62 4.91 10.51
C ILE A 78 0.86 5.26 10.73
N SER A 79 1.65 5.15 9.67
CA SER A 79 3.11 5.32 9.65
C SER A 79 3.91 4.27 10.41
N LYS A 80 3.26 3.29 11.06
CA LYS A 80 3.93 2.12 11.62
C LYS A 80 4.43 1.21 10.49
N GLU A 81 5.67 0.75 10.63
CA GLU A 81 6.26 -0.16 9.66
C GLU A 81 5.92 -1.62 9.98
N PHE A 82 5.64 -2.38 8.92
CA PHE A 82 5.38 -3.82 8.96
C PHE A 82 6.33 -4.54 8.00
N ILE A 83 6.74 -5.75 8.35
CA ILE A 83 7.41 -6.62 7.41
C ILE A 83 6.34 -7.30 6.55
N TYR A 84 6.44 -7.15 5.26
CA TYR A 84 5.61 -7.84 4.28
C TYR A 84 6.36 -9.01 3.68
N PHE A 85 5.68 -10.13 3.50
CA PHE A 85 6.26 -11.36 3.00
C PHE A 85 5.24 -12.15 2.18
N ALA A 86 5.64 -12.65 1.02
CA ALA A 86 4.78 -13.43 0.13
C ALA A 86 5.42 -14.76 -0.27
N HIS A 87 4.67 -15.86 -0.13
CA HIS A 87 5.12 -17.18 -0.50
C HIS A 87 4.02 -18.05 -1.10
N ILE A 88 4.41 -19.03 -1.92
CA ILE A 88 3.51 -19.94 -2.60
C ILE A 88 3.08 -21.07 -1.66
N ILE A 89 1.77 -21.25 -1.51
CA ILE A 89 1.16 -22.38 -0.80
C ILE A 89 0.93 -23.55 -1.74
N ASN A 90 0.52 -23.26 -2.98
CA ASN A 90 0.32 -24.23 -4.05
C ASN A 90 0.38 -23.53 -5.40
N GLY A 91 1.00 -24.13 -6.39
CA GLY A 91 1.15 -23.50 -7.70
C GLY A 91 1.67 -24.44 -8.76
N THR A 92 2.20 -23.87 -9.83
CA THR A 92 2.65 -24.56 -11.05
C THR A 92 4.16 -24.61 -11.11
N VAL A 93 4.74 -25.81 -11.01
CA VAL A 93 6.21 -26.01 -10.99
C VAL A 93 6.86 -25.51 -12.26
N GLU A 94 6.23 -25.71 -13.40
CA GLU A 94 6.72 -25.29 -14.72
C GLU A 94 6.86 -23.75 -14.84
N ALA A 95 6.05 -23.01 -14.09
CA ALA A 95 6.16 -21.54 -14.00
C ALA A 95 7.16 -21.08 -12.91
N GLY A 96 7.85 -21.99 -12.23
CA GLY A 96 8.69 -21.67 -11.07
C GLY A 96 7.90 -21.35 -9.80
N LEU A 97 6.58 -21.55 -9.82
CA LEU A 97 5.66 -21.26 -8.71
C LEU A 97 5.34 -22.55 -7.95
N PHE A 98 6.29 -23.05 -7.20
CA PHE A 98 6.14 -24.29 -6.43
C PHE A 98 5.93 -24.00 -4.93
N LYS A 99 5.33 -24.94 -4.24
CA LYS A 99 5.03 -24.82 -2.80
C LYS A 99 6.29 -24.47 -2.00
N GLY A 100 6.20 -23.42 -1.19
CA GLY A 100 7.28 -22.93 -0.35
C GLY A 100 8.19 -21.92 -1.06
N SER A 101 7.99 -21.63 -2.37
CA SER A 101 8.74 -20.58 -3.03
C SER A 101 8.46 -19.24 -2.37
N HIS A 102 9.51 -18.54 -2.03
CA HIS A 102 9.49 -17.14 -1.64
C HIS A 102 9.35 -16.29 -2.91
N ILE A 103 8.42 -15.35 -2.92
CA ILE A 103 8.13 -14.53 -4.09
C ILE A 103 8.55 -13.08 -3.88
N ASP A 104 8.21 -12.50 -2.73
CA ASP A 104 8.48 -11.10 -2.44
C ASP A 104 8.60 -10.83 -0.94
N GLN A 105 9.35 -9.79 -0.60
CA GLN A 105 9.45 -9.27 0.76
C GLN A 105 9.72 -7.77 0.72
N ALA A 106 9.21 -7.05 1.70
CA ALA A 106 9.43 -5.62 1.83
C ALA A 106 9.17 -5.14 3.26
N VAL A 107 9.59 -3.94 3.55
CA VAL A 107 9.04 -3.13 4.64
C VAL A 107 7.94 -2.28 4.03
N ILE A 108 6.77 -2.27 4.64
CA ILE A 108 5.63 -1.48 4.22
C ILE A 108 5.07 -0.65 5.37
N LYS A 109 4.34 0.41 5.03
CA LYS A 109 3.61 1.25 5.97
C LYS A 109 2.34 1.81 5.32
N PHE A 110 1.39 2.26 6.14
CA PHE A 110 0.25 3.04 5.68
C PHE A 110 0.47 4.51 6.01
N GLU A 111 0.18 5.40 5.06
CA GLU A 111 0.21 6.85 5.28
C GLU A 111 -1.11 7.45 4.85
N LYS A 112 -1.67 8.32 5.70
CA LYS A 112 -2.94 8.99 5.42
C LYS A 112 -2.73 10.13 4.44
N GLN A 113 -3.56 10.14 3.38
CA GLN A 113 -3.62 11.21 2.40
C GLN A 113 -5.08 11.61 2.17
N PHE A 114 -5.52 12.70 2.78
CA PHE A 114 -6.92 13.16 2.74
C PHE A 114 -7.90 12.07 3.22
N ASN A 115 -8.80 11.60 2.34
CA ASN A 115 -9.76 10.54 2.63
C ASN A 115 -9.31 9.17 2.11
N SER A 116 -8.01 8.94 2.05
CA SER A 116 -7.44 7.66 1.60
C SER A 116 -6.19 7.31 2.40
N LEU A 117 -5.82 6.03 2.36
CA LEU A 117 -4.55 5.52 2.87
C LEU A 117 -3.69 5.05 1.71
N ASN A 118 -2.47 5.53 1.65
CA ASN A 118 -1.44 5.00 0.76
C ASN A 118 -0.78 3.81 1.40
N LEU A 119 -0.79 2.66 0.74
CA LEU A 119 0.10 1.55 1.06
C LEU A 119 1.45 1.82 0.40
N ILE A 120 2.49 1.93 1.21
CA ILE A 120 3.82 2.36 0.79
C ILE A 120 4.82 1.22 1.02
N ARG A 121 5.64 0.94 0.02
CA ARG A 121 6.84 0.11 0.14
C ARG A 121 8.02 1.02 0.48
N VAL A 122 8.60 0.82 1.65
CA VAL A 122 9.73 1.58 2.15
C VAL A 122 10.99 1.21 1.36
N ASN A 123 11.77 2.21 1.00
CA ASN A 123 13.03 2.00 0.28
C ASN A 123 14.16 1.68 1.26
N THR A 124 14.40 0.39 1.48
CA THR A 124 15.45 -0.11 2.40
C THR A 124 16.83 -0.26 1.76
N GLY A 125 16.99 0.10 0.49
CA GLY A 125 18.28 0.01 -0.24
C GLY A 125 19.30 1.07 0.13
N PHE A 126 18.89 2.07 0.94
CA PHE A 126 19.75 3.18 1.35
C PHE A 126 19.76 3.31 2.87
N TYR A 127 20.92 3.68 3.39
CA TYR A 127 21.12 3.93 4.80
C TYR A 127 21.73 5.31 5.03
N PHE A 128 21.28 5.97 6.08
CA PHE A 128 21.88 7.18 6.63
C PHE A 128 22.15 6.93 8.11
N ASP A 129 23.37 7.17 8.56
CA ASP A 129 23.65 7.16 9.99
C ASP A 129 22.81 8.27 10.68
N PRO A 130 21.93 7.92 11.64
CA PRO A 130 21.09 8.91 12.33
C PRO A 130 21.90 10.02 13.02
N ASN A 131 23.15 9.75 13.38
CA ASN A 131 24.06 10.70 14.03
C ASN A 131 24.81 11.58 13.03
N SER A 132 24.72 11.31 11.73
CA SER A 132 25.33 12.12 10.68
C SER A 132 24.51 13.37 10.38
N GLU A 133 25.19 14.50 10.13
CA GLU A 133 24.52 15.72 9.63
C GLU A 133 23.83 15.49 8.29
N LEU A 134 24.28 14.49 7.51
CA LEU A 134 23.70 14.11 6.22
C LEU A 134 22.36 13.37 6.37
N SER A 135 22.01 12.89 7.56
CA SER A 135 20.75 12.17 7.80
C SER A 135 19.51 13.00 7.42
N ARG A 136 19.61 14.34 7.56
CA ARG A 136 18.53 15.26 7.14
C ARG A 136 18.24 15.23 5.64
N GLN A 137 19.18 14.74 4.83
CA GLN A 137 19.01 14.65 3.37
C GLN A 137 18.25 13.37 2.96
N SER A 138 18.09 12.40 3.85
CA SER A 138 17.41 11.14 3.55
C SER A 138 16.00 11.38 3.01
N GLN A 139 15.24 12.25 3.67
CA GLN A 139 13.86 12.57 3.29
C GLN A 139 13.73 13.31 1.94
N ASN A 140 14.81 13.93 1.46
CA ASN A 140 14.79 14.73 0.24
C ASN A 140 15.30 14.00 -1.00
N ASN A 141 16.09 12.92 -0.81
CA ASN A 141 16.81 12.25 -1.90
C ASN A 141 16.43 10.78 -2.09
N ILE A 142 15.63 10.21 -1.17
CA ILE A 142 15.16 8.83 -1.26
C ILE A 142 13.64 8.85 -1.24
N SER A 143 13.05 8.25 -2.26
CA SER A 143 11.60 8.12 -2.36
C SER A 143 11.19 6.69 -2.05
N ASP A 144 10.19 6.57 -1.19
CA ASP A 144 9.42 5.35 -1.02
C ASP A 144 8.49 5.14 -2.23
N SER A 145 8.00 3.93 -2.41
CA SER A 145 7.11 3.59 -3.51
C SER A 145 5.67 3.42 -3.02
N VAL A 146 4.75 4.24 -3.52
CA VAL A 146 3.31 4.02 -3.30
C VAL A 146 2.87 2.83 -4.14
N ILE A 147 2.41 1.76 -3.48
CA ILE A 147 1.89 0.54 -4.12
C ILE A 147 0.45 0.76 -4.58
N GLU A 148 -0.38 1.27 -3.68
CA GLU A 148 -1.81 1.49 -3.91
C GLU A 148 -2.30 2.68 -3.06
N ASN A 149 -3.25 3.44 -3.57
CA ASN A 149 -4.03 4.41 -2.81
C ASN A 149 -5.42 3.82 -2.58
N ILE A 150 -5.80 3.64 -1.32
CA ILE A 150 -7.02 2.95 -0.92
C ILE A 150 -7.94 3.95 -0.23
N GLU A 151 -9.15 4.10 -0.73
CA GLU A 151 -10.14 5.00 -0.15
C GLU A 151 -10.59 4.51 1.24
N ILE A 152 -10.74 5.45 2.19
CA ILE A 152 -11.33 5.19 3.50
C ILE A 152 -12.84 5.08 3.29
N THR A 153 -13.38 3.89 3.51
CA THR A 153 -14.81 3.61 3.32
C THR A 153 -15.64 4.09 4.51
N HIS A 154 -15.17 3.81 5.73
CA HIS A 154 -15.87 4.16 6.98
C HIS A 154 -14.86 4.64 8.03
N LYS A 155 -15.37 5.36 9.03
CA LYS A 155 -14.64 5.84 10.20
C LYS A 155 -15.43 5.55 11.46
N ASN A 156 -14.75 5.55 12.61
CA ASN A 156 -15.42 5.59 13.90
C ASN A 156 -15.85 7.03 14.27
N ASP A 157 -16.61 7.18 15.37
CA ASP A 157 -17.16 8.46 15.81
C ASP A 157 -16.12 9.55 16.06
N ASP A 158 -14.95 9.19 16.59
CA ASP A 158 -13.86 10.13 16.93
C ASP A 158 -12.85 10.32 15.78
N GLU A 159 -13.11 9.70 14.62
CA GLU A 159 -12.27 9.75 13.42
C GLU A 159 -10.81 9.31 13.63
N THR A 160 -10.54 8.48 14.62
CA THR A 160 -9.20 7.94 14.92
C THR A 160 -8.97 6.53 14.36
N THR A 161 -10.03 5.92 13.81
CA THR A 161 -9.99 4.58 13.23
C THR A 161 -10.64 4.59 11.85
N TYR A 162 -10.01 3.90 10.91
CA TYR A 162 -10.36 3.91 9.49
C TYR A 162 -10.57 2.50 8.99
N LEU A 163 -11.65 2.29 8.23
CA LEU A 163 -11.90 1.05 7.50
C LEU A 163 -11.57 1.24 6.02
N ILE A 164 -10.78 0.32 5.46
CA ILE A 164 -10.40 0.31 4.05
C ILE A 164 -10.73 -1.03 3.40
N ASP A 165 -11.19 -1.02 2.14
CA ASP A 165 -11.39 -2.24 1.34
C ASP A 165 -10.10 -2.66 0.64
N ILE A 166 -9.49 -3.76 1.10
CA ILE A 166 -8.28 -4.32 0.52
C ILE A 166 -8.53 -5.45 -0.49
N THR A 167 -9.79 -5.75 -0.79
CA THR A 167 -10.18 -6.84 -1.71
C THR A 167 -9.52 -6.70 -3.06
N LYS A 168 -9.59 -5.50 -3.64
CA LYS A 168 -9.01 -5.21 -4.96
C LYS A 168 -7.48 -5.34 -4.95
N LEU A 169 -6.82 -4.86 -3.90
CA LEU A 169 -5.38 -4.99 -3.71
C LEU A 169 -4.97 -6.46 -3.68
N LEU A 170 -5.58 -7.27 -2.81
CA LEU A 170 -5.26 -8.70 -2.64
C LEU A 170 -5.61 -9.54 -3.89
N LYS A 171 -6.64 -9.16 -4.66
CA LYS A 171 -7.02 -9.87 -5.90
C LYS A 171 -6.31 -9.35 -7.15
N SER A 172 -5.33 -8.46 -7.00
CA SER A 172 -4.50 -7.93 -8.08
C SER A 172 -3.06 -8.43 -7.97
N ASP A 173 -2.23 -8.09 -8.93
CA ASP A 173 -0.78 -8.29 -8.92
C ASP A 173 0.01 -7.02 -8.52
N ASN A 174 -0.68 -6.03 -7.92
CA ASN A 174 -0.05 -4.78 -7.50
C ASN A 174 0.85 -4.97 -6.28
N LEU A 175 0.43 -5.81 -5.33
CA LEU A 175 1.20 -6.10 -4.13
C LEU A 175 2.42 -6.97 -4.44
N THR A 176 2.25 -7.99 -5.28
CA THR A 176 3.31 -8.91 -5.70
C THR A 176 3.08 -9.39 -7.13
N LYS A 177 4.08 -9.25 -7.99
CA LYS A 177 4.03 -9.76 -9.35
C LYS A 177 4.23 -11.27 -9.36
N LEU A 178 3.20 -12.01 -9.77
CA LEU A 178 3.25 -13.47 -9.91
C LEU A 178 3.75 -13.96 -11.27
N LYS A 179 3.75 -13.10 -12.27
CA LYS A 179 4.29 -13.43 -13.58
C LYS A 179 5.80 -13.31 -13.56
N SER A 180 6.50 -14.41 -13.86
CA SER A 180 7.87 -14.31 -14.35
C SER A 180 7.85 -13.55 -15.68
N GLU A 181 8.72 -12.57 -15.85
CA GLU A 181 8.91 -11.96 -17.16
C GLU A 181 9.47 -13.04 -18.11
N PRO A 182 8.91 -13.18 -19.35
CA PRO A 182 9.42 -14.12 -20.31
C PRO A 182 10.91 -13.83 -20.54
N ARG A 183 11.75 -14.85 -20.45
CA ARG A 183 13.13 -14.71 -20.89
C ARG A 183 13.14 -14.77 -22.40
N ASP A 184 13.76 -13.80 -23.08
CA ASP A 184 13.74 -13.60 -24.54
C ASP A 184 14.14 -14.83 -25.39
N TYR A 185 14.77 -15.83 -24.78
CA TYR A 185 15.28 -17.03 -25.46
C TYR A 185 14.41 -18.29 -25.24
N ASP A 186 13.26 -18.17 -24.56
CA ASP A 186 12.49 -19.33 -24.14
C ASP A 186 11.02 -19.20 -24.57
N SER A 187 10.80 -19.15 -25.92
CA SER A 187 9.46 -19.05 -26.50
C SER A 187 8.55 -20.22 -26.14
N ASP A 188 9.13 -21.36 -25.75
CA ASP A 188 8.41 -22.59 -25.41
C ASP A 188 8.19 -22.75 -23.89
N SER A 189 8.61 -21.78 -23.07
CA SER A 189 8.41 -21.84 -21.64
C SER A 189 6.93 -21.67 -21.28
N PHE A 190 6.52 -22.41 -20.23
CA PHE A 190 5.14 -22.33 -19.71
C PHE A 190 4.82 -20.90 -19.22
N GLN A 191 3.67 -20.38 -19.66
CA GLN A 191 3.15 -19.10 -19.23
C GLN A 191 1.85 -19.29 -18.45
N VAL A 192 1.74 -18.72 -17.26
CA VAL A 192 0.53 -18.85 -16.40
C VAL A 192 -0.74 -18.24 -17.01
N GLY A 193 -0.59 -17.35 -17.99
CA GLY A 193 -1.72 -16.67 -18.63
C GLY A 193 -2.02 -15.29 -18.05
N SER A 194 -3.26 -14.84 -18.23
CA SER A 194 -3.72 -13.54 -17.76
C SER A 194 -4.50 -13.66 -16.46
N LEU A 195 -4.25 -12.78 -15.49
CA LEU A 195 -4.96 -12.77 -14.21
C LEU A 195 -6.46 -12.54 -14.41
N SER A 196 -7.28 -13.45 -13.87
CA SER A 196 -8.73 -13.35 -13.84
C SER A 196 -9.19 -12.93 -12.44
N ARG A 197 -9.35 -11.63 -12.22
CA ARG A 197 -9.79 -11.10 -10.92
C ARG A 197 -11.15 -11.64 -10.47
N SER A 198 -12.06 -11.89 -11.40
CA SER A 198 -13.39 -12.43 -11.09
C SER A 198 -13.39 -13.89 -10.62
N LYS A 199 -12.33 -14.66 -10.95
CA LYS A 199 -12.15 -16.02 -10.50
C LYS A 199 -11.18 -16.13 -9.32
N THR A 200 -10.46 -15.06 -9.00
CA THR A 200 -9.53 -14.97 -7.87
C THR A 200 -10.32 -14.71 -6.59
N ALA A 201 -10.00 -15.41 -5.51
CA ALA A 201 -10.69 -15.30 -4.23
C ALA A 201 -9.71 -15.22 -3.06
N ILE A 202 -10.08 -14.45 -2.04
CA ILE A 202 -9.42 -14.45 -0.73
C ILE A 202 -10.03 -15.62 0.04
N SER A 203 -9.27 -16.71 0.17
CA SER A 203 -9.83 -17.99 0.64
C SER A 203 -9.72 -18.18 2.14
N LYS A 204 -8.73 -17.58 2.80
CA LYS A 204 -8.53 -17.69 4.25
C LYS A 204 -7.83 -16.46 4.80
N ILE A 205 -8.18 -16.14 6.05
CA ILE A 205 -7.52 -15.13 6.85
C ILE A 205 -7.11 -15.81 8.16
N TYR A 206 -5.82 -15.63 8.54
CA TYR A 206 -5.32 -16.00 9.85
C TYR A 206 -4.77 -14.75 10.51
N ASN A 207 -5.22 -14.46 11.71
CA ASN A 207 -4.81 -13.26 12.41
C ASN A 207 -4.33 -13.60 13.82
N TYR A 208 -3.14 -13.14 14.16
CA TYR A 208 -2.45 -13.38 15.41
C TYR A 208 -1.91 -12.07 15.96
N PRO A 209 -1.54 -11.99 17.24
CA PRO A 209 -1.06 -10.74 17.84
C PRO A 209 0.14 -10.08 17.15
N LYS A 210 0.96 -10.86 16.42
CA LYS A 210 2.19 -10.39 15.77
C LYS A 210 2.24 -10.60 14.26
N ASN A 211 1.22 -11.23 13.70
CA ASN A 211 1.12 -11.40 12.23
C ASN A 211 -0.33 -11.56 11.78
N THR A 212 -0.56 -11.12 10.55
CA THR A 212 -1.81 -11.30 9.81
C THR A 212 -1.49 -11.92 8.46
N ASP A 213 -2.16 -13.04 8.14
CA ASP A 213 -1.96 -13.78 6.90
C ASP A 213 -3.23 -13.77 6.06
N PHE A 214 -3.09 -13.51 4.75
CA PHE A 214 -4.16 -13.65 3.76
C PHE A 214 -3.78 -14.70 2.73
N GLU A 215 -4.58 -15.77 2.60
CA GLU A 215 -4.45 -16.73 1.51
C GLU A 215 -5.33 -16.32 0.34
N VAL A 216 -4.72 -16.20 -0.82
CA VAL A 216 -5.40 -15.81 -2.05
C VAL A 216 -5.24 -16.90 -3.11
N ASP A 217 -6.37 -17.38 -3.64
CA ASP A 217 -6.44 -18.31 -4.74
C ASP A 217 -6.50 -17.56 -6.06
N TYR A 218 -5.34 -17.33 -6.65
CA TYR A 218 -5.23 -16.68 -7.96
C TYR A 218 -5.59 -17.61 -9.09
N VAL A 219 -6.35 -17.13 -10.04
CA VAL A 219 -6.70 -17.85 -11.27
C VAL A 219 -6.25 -17.06 -12.48
N PHE A 220 -5.42 -17.68 -13.30
CA PHE A 220 -4.97 -17.15 -14.57
C PHE A 220 -5.66 -17.88 -15.72
N SER A 221 -6.12 -17.15 -16.72
CA SER A 221 -6.79 -17.68 -17.89
C SER A 221 -5.84 -17.74 -19.09
N ASN A 222 -6.08 -18.70 -19.99
CA ASN A 222 -5.33 -18.88 -21.22
C ASN A 222 -3.82 -19.07 -20.99
N PRO A 223 -3.40 -20.10 -20.22
CA PRO A 223 -1.98 -20.43 -20.12
C PRO A 223 -1.43 -20.86 -21.48
N ALA A 224 -0.18 -20.49 -21.78
CA ALA A 224 0.52 -20.97 -22.94
C ALA A 224 1.14 -22.36 -22.66
N SER A 225 1.37 -23.15 -23.71
CA SER A 225 2.03 -24.47 -23.70
C SER A 225 1.22 -25.65 -23.16
N TYR A 226 -0.01 -25.44 -22.67
CA TYR A 226 -0.92 -26.55 -22.28
C TYR A 226 -2.29 -26.35 -22.93
N GLU A 227 -2.52 -26.96 -24.08
CA GLU A 227 -3.78 -26.85 -24.83
C GLU A 227 -5.00 -27.36 -24.05
N SER A 228 -4.79 -28.30 -23.10
CA SER A 228 -5.86 -28.88 -22.29
C SER A 228 -6.30 -28.03 -21.10
N LEU A 229 -5.48 -27.06 -20.66
CA LEU A 229 -5.77 -26.21 -19.52
C LEU A 229 -6.37 -24.89 -19.97
N ARG A 230 -7.57 -24.58 -19.47
CA ARG A 230 -8.21 -23.28 -19.68
C ARG A 230 -7.79 -22.24 -18.65
N ASN A 231 -7.39 -22.68 -17.45
CA ASN A 231 -6.97 -21.84 -16.36
C ASN A 231 -5.81 -22.49 -15.60
N THR A 232 -4.96 -21.67 -15.02
CA THR A 232 -3.91 -22.07 -14.07
C THR A 232 -4.23 -21.43 -12.72
N SER A 233 -4.10 -22.19 -11.63
CA SER A 233 -4.36 -21.70 -10.30
C SER A 233 -3.08 -21.66 -9.47
N VAL A 234 -2.88 -20.57 -8.72
CA VAL A 234 -1.76 -20.40 -7.80
C VAL A 234 -2.31 -19.89 -6.48
N LYS A 235 -2.01 -20.60 -5.38
CA LYS A 235 -2.37 -20.16 -4.03
C LYS A 235 -1.16 -19.50 -3.40
N LEU A 236 -1.34 -18.23 -3.05
CA LEU A 236 -0.34 -17.38 -2.42
C LEU A 236 -0.76 -17.04 -0.99
N ARG A 237 0.18 -16.93 -0.08
CA ARG A 237 -0.03 -16.35 1.24
C ARG A 237 0.77 -15.06 1.36
N TYR A 238 0.06 -14.00 1.70
CA TYR A 238 0.61 -12.72 2.13
C TYR A 238 0.66 -12.72 3.65
N THR A 239 1.81 -12.43 4.21
CA THR A 239 2.03 -12.32 5.66
C THR A 239 2.50 -10.91 5.97
N PHE A 240 1.81 -10.26 6.89
CA PHE A 240 2.21 -9.00 7.49
C PHE A 240 2.68 -9.28 8.92
N LEU A 241 3.90 -8.89 9.24
CA LEU A 241 4.52 -9.13 10.55
C LEU A 241 4.77 -7.80 11.26
N GLU A 242 4.60 -7.81 12.57
CA GLU A 242 5.03 -6.70 13.40
C GLU A 242 6.54 -6.48 13.26
N MET A 243 6.95 -5.21 13.06
CA MET A 243 8.37 -4.86 13.05
C MET A 243 8.95 -5.04 14.47
N PRO A 244 9.95 -5.90 14.68
CA PRO A 244 10.52 -6.09 15.99
C PRO A 244 11.25 -4.84 16.47
N GLN A 245 10.92 -4.35 17.67
CA GLN A 245 11.52 -3.16 18.28
C GLN A 245 12.99 -3.38 18.66
N ASP A 246 13.27 -4.53 19.26
CA ASP A 246 14.63 -5.00 19.59
C ASP A 246 14.69 -6.50 19.27
N ASN A 247 15.48 -6.84 18.29
CA ASN A 247 15.66 -8.23 17.85
C ASN A 247 16.97 -8.84 18.37
N GLY A 248 17.78 -8.09 19.12
CA GLY A 248 19.07 -8.53 19.62
C GLY A 248 20.08 -8.89 18.51
N PHE A 249 19.84 -8.45 17.29
CA PHE A 249 20.72 -8.72 16.15
C PHE A 249 21.80 -7.66 16.05
N GLU A 250 23.06 -8.11 15.99
CA GLU A 250 24.17 -7.26 15.60
C GLU A 250 24.31 -7.26 14.08
N ILE A 251 24.47 -6.07 13.53
CA ILE A 251 24.78 -5.89 12.11
C ILE A 251 26.13 -6.54 11.82
N ARG A 252 26.16 -7.41 10.81
CA ARG A 252 27.40 -8.04 10.32
C ARG A 252 27.60 -7.69 8.88
N PHE A 253 28.82 -7.31 8.53
CA PHE A 253 29.23 -7.06 7.18
C PHE A 253 29.77 -8.31 6.53
N GLU A 254 29.70 -8.37 5.20
CA GLU A 254 30.29 -9.44 4.41
C GLU A 254 31.79 -9.53 4.66
N ASP A 255 32.26 -10.77 4.82
CA ASP A 255 33.68 -11.11 4.76
C ASP A 255 33.86 -12.08 3.56
N PRO A 256 34.65 -11.74 2.53
CA PRO A 256 34.80 -12.57 1.34
C PRO A 256 35.38 -13.97 1.60
N ARG A 257 35.88 -14.23 2.82
CA ARG A 257 36.35 -15.55 3.24
C ARG A 257 35.21 -16.47 3.69
N ILE A 258 34.01 -15.91 3.89
CA ILE A 258 32.85 -16.63 4.42
C ILE A 258 31.66 -16.35 3.49
N GLY A 259 31.24 -17.36 2.73
CA GLY A 259 30.15 -17.21 1.75
C GLY A 259 28.76 -17.22 2.35
N TYR A 260 28.36 -16.13 3.02
CA TYR A 260 26.97 -15.89 3.42
C TYR A 260 26.17 -15.21 2.31
N PHE A 261 24.85 -15.37 2.33
CA PHE A 261 23.97 -14.51 1.56
C PHE A 261 23.96 -13.11 2.18
N THR A 262 23.99 -12.09 1.36
CA THR A 262 24.06 -10.69 1.78
C THR A 262 23.02 -9.84 1.08
N ASP A 263 22.58 -8.77 1.75
CA ASP A 263 21.80 -7.69 1.17
C ASP A 263 22.70 -6.46 1.05
N ARG A 264 22.73 -5.86 -0.13
CA ARG A 264 23.52 -4.66 -0.39
C ARG A 264 22.75 -3.42 -0.02
N VAL A 265 23.35 -2.59 0.81
CA VAL A 265 22.82 -1.28 1.22
C VAL A 265 23.83 -0.20 0.83
N THR A 266 23.32 0.92 0.30
CA THR A 266 24.15 2.10 0.02
C THR A 266 24.16 3.01 1.25
N ASP A 267 25.32 3.17 1.87
CA ASP A 267 25.49 4.10 3.01
C ASP A 267 25.83 5.50 2.50
N LEU A 268 24.81 6.35 2.42
CA LEU A 268 24.96 7.73 1.92
C LEU A 268 25.54 8.70 2.93
N SER A 269 25.77 8.27 4.17
CA SER A 269 26.54 9.01 5.18
C SER A 269 28.02 8.69 5.14
N SER A 270 28.44 7.67 4.38
CA SER A 270 29.84 7.31 4.19
C SER A 270 30.60 8.34 3.36
N THR A 271 31.82 8.65 3.77
CA THR A 271 32.78 9.47 3.00
C THR A 271 33.68 8.63 2.10
N GLU A 272 33.47 7.32 2.05
CA GLU A 272 34.24 6.39 1.24
C GLU A 272 33.88 6.51 -0.25
N ILE A 273 34.81 6.21 -1.13
CA ILE A 273 34.61 6.23 -2.61
C ILE A 273 33.56 5.19 -3.03
N THR A 274 33.48 4.08 -2.29
CA THR A 274 32.48 3.01 -2.50
C THR A 274 31.57 2.92 -1.27
N PRO A 275 30.43 3.60 -1.27
CA PRO A 275 29.53 3.66 -0.11
C PRO A 275 28.67 2.41 0.06
N TYR A 276 28.92 1.34 -0.70
CA TYR A 276 28.17 0.09 -0.62
C TYR A 276 28.64 -0.75 0.58
N ARG A 277 27.67 -1.27 1.32
CA ARG A 277 27.89 -2.22 2.39
C ARG A 277 27.04 -3.46 2.16
N ASP A 278 27.67 -4.62 2.11
CA ASP A 278 26.99 -5.89 1.98
C ASP A 278 26.75 -6.44 3.39
N LEU A 279 25.46 -6.46 3.78
CA LEU A 279 25.00 -6.91 5.08
C LEU A 279 24.67 -8.40 5.02
N VAL A 280 25.16 -9.18 5.98
CA VAL A 280 24.88 -10.62 6.07
C VAL A 280 23.42 -10.84 6.43
N GLN A 281 22.72 -11.62 5.59
CA GLN A 281 21.37 -12.11 5.92
C GLN A 281 21.41 -13.08 7.09
N LYS A 282 20.43 -12.95 7.95
CA LYS A 282 20.25 -13.87 9.10
C LYS A 282 19.02 -14.73 8.93
#